data_0c1784882010803d755ff94184c1002e
#
_entry.id   0c1784882010803d755ff94184c1002e
#
_cell.length_a   1.000
_cell.length_b   1.000
_cell.length_c   1.000
_cell.angle_alpha   90.00
_cell.angle_beta   90.00
_cell.angle_gamma   90.00
#
_symmetry.space_group_name_H-M   'P 1'
#
loop_
_entity.id
_entity.type
_entity.pdbx_description
1 polymer ?
#
loop_
_entity_poly.entity_id
_entity_poly.type
_entity_poly.pdbx_seq_one_letter_code
_entity_poly.pdbx_strand_id
1 'polypeptide(L)'
;MIQRDFYTEKIIRAMWNGDVKVITGIRRCGKSVLLFDLFYNYLLGQGVTEEQIIRIALDQRRYYKYRNPITLCEYVEKLVQTDKEKQFYLFVDEVQMTQTVTDTENGNIDVTIYDMLNELKAYKNLDVYVTGSNSKGLSSDIATEFRGRATQIHVYPLSFKEYYAFVGGDERKALDSFMLYGGMPRILSMQDDNDKKAYLSILYKELYMKDIVERNKVEREDILNDILDFLASQVGSLTNPTNIANALTSMKKEKVNPATVASYVRYMIDSYLIGMAKRYDVKGKTYFKYPNKYYYADTGLRNARLNYRQYDPGHIMENIIYNELIRREYAVDVGVVTDRSKGQNVQKEIDFVVNAADKKIYIQSAFQMETEQKITSEISSLLLAKDFFKKIVIRMDIPHNYYDENGIYHCNLTDFLLERVDIL
;
A
#
# COMPACT_ATOMS: atom_id res chain seq x y z
N MET A 1 9.92 6.53 19.38
CA MET A 1 9.74 6.59 17.90
C MET A 1 9.39 5.19 17.42
N ILE A 2 8.46 5.05 16.49
CA ILE A 2 8.09 3.73 15.93
C ILE A 2 9.20 3.29 14.98
N GLN A 3 9.76 2.11 15.20
CA GLN A 3 10.78 1.54 14.31
C GLN A 3 10.12 0.99 13.04
N ARG A 4 10.79 1.17 11.91
CA ARG A 4 10.36 0.73 10.58
C ARG A 4 11.49 -0.05 9.90
N ASP A 5 12.04 -1.05 10.61
CA ASP A 5 13.29 -1.75 10.24
C ASP A 5 13.23 -2.30 8.82
N PHE A 6 12.11 -2.92 8.41
CA PHE A 6 11.91 -3.42 7.07
C PHE A 6 12.17 -2.36 5.97
N TYR A 7 11.69 -1.13 6.16
CA TYR A 7 11.89 -0.05 5.18
C TYR A 7 13.25 0.61 5.32
N THR A 8 13.75 0.76 6.55
CA THR A 8 15.09 1.30 6.81
C THR A 8 16.15 0.43 6.15
N GLU A 9 16.05 -0.90 6.29
CA GLU A 9 16.93 -1.84 5.61
C GLU A 9 16.86 -1.77 4.09
N LYS A 10 15.65 -1.54 3.53
CA LYS A 10 15.50 -1.33 2.09
C LYS A 10 16.20 -0.07 1.60
N ILE A 11 16.08 1.03 2.32
CA ILE A 11 16.78 2.27 2.01
C ILE A 11 18.30 2.02 2.06
N ILE A 12 18.79 1.36 3.13
CA ILE A 12 20.21 1.05 3.30
C ILE A 12 20.73 0.21 2.14
N ARG A 13 20.01 -0.84 1.74
CA ARG A 13 20.40 -1.70 0.60
C ARG A 13 20.43 -0.95 -0.74
N ALA A 14 19.62 0.10 -0.87
CA ALA A 14 19.56 0.92 -2.07
C ALA A 14 20.59 2.07 -2.09
N MET A 15 21.31 2.32 -0.99
CA MET A 15 22.32 3.38 -0.93
C MET A 15 23.35 3.23 -2.05
N TRP A 16 23.70 4.35 -2.67
CA TRP A 16 24.76 4.46 -3.67
C TRP A 16 24.64 3.53 -4.89
N ASN A 17 23.41 3.06 -5.21
CA ASN A 17 23.16 2.22 -6.37
C ASN A 17 23.08 3.00 -7.71
N GLY A 18 23.28 4.32 -7.67
CA GLY A 18 23.21 5.19 -8.85
C GLY A 18 21.79 5.61 -9.27
N ASP A 19 20.75 5.14 -8.58
CA ASP A 19 19.37 5.50 -8.83
C ASP A 19 18.88 6.63 -7.91
N VAL A 20 17.84 7.35 -8.31
CA VAL A 20 17.04 8.15 -7.38
C VAL A 20 16.15 7.21 -6.56
N LYS A 21 16.21 7.30 -5.21
CA LYS A 21 15.35 6.52 -4.31
C LYS A 21 14.03 7.27 -4.12
N VAL A 22 12.95 6.67 -4.57
CA VAL A 22 11.63 7.28 -4.53
C VAL A 22 10.75 6.55 -3.51
N ILE A 23 10.49 7.23 -2.39
CA ILE A 23 9.69 6.72 -1.28
C ILE A 23 8.23 7.13 -1.50
N THR A 24 7.40 6.16 -1.84
CA THR A 24 5.97 6.34 -2.12
C THR A 24 5.09 5.75 -1.01
N GLY A 25 3.82 6.03 -1.05
CA GLY A 25 2.83 5.44 -0.13
C GLY A 25 1.74 6.44 0.24
N ILE A 26 0.68 5.94 0.85
CA ILE A 26 -0.47 6.74 1.25
C ILE A 26 -0.05 7.91 2.15
N ARG A 27 -0.76 9.03 2.11
CA ARG A 27 -0.49 10.17 3.01
C ARG A 27 -0.50 9.76 4.47
N ARG A 28 0.42 10.32 5.27
CA ARG A 28 0.55 10.08 6.72
C ARG A 28 0.88 8.64 7.14
N CYS A 29 1.33 7.78 6.23
CA CYS A 29 1.84 6.44 6.60
C CYS A 29 3.26 6.44 7.18
N GLY A 30 3.93 7.63 7.26
CA GLY A 30 5.24 7.76 7.91
C GLY A 30 6.44 7.91 6.98
N LYS A 31 6.26 8.25 5.68
CA LYS A 31 7.36 8.44 4.72
C LYS A 31 8.39 9.48 5.17
N SER A 32 7.91 10.67 5.58
CA SER A 32 8.80 11.75 6.05
C SER A 32 9.56 11.34 7.30
N VAL A 33 8.91 10.66 8.26
CA VAL A 33 9.56 10.13 9.47
C VAL A 33 10.61 9.07 9.11
N LEU A 34 10.31 8.18 8.16
CA LEU A 34 11.26 7.17 7.68
C LEU A 34 12.53 7.81 7.12
N LEU A 35 12.41 8.86 6.31
CA LEU A 35 13.54 9.50 5.65
C LEU A 35 14.25 10.53 6.55
N PHE A 36 13.49 11.45 7.18
CA PHE A 36 14.03 12.61 7.88
C PHE A 36 14.39 12.35 9.35
N ASP A 37 13.90 11.22 9.91
CA ASP A 37 14.21 10.84 11.29
C ASP A 37 14.96 9.49 11.34
N LEU A 38 14.35 8.39 10.86
CA LEU A 38 14.95 7.06 11.03
C LEU A 38 16.20 6.89 10.19
N PHE A 39 16.13 7.15 8.90
CA PHE A 39 17.30 7.03 8.00
C PHE A 39 18.36 8.11 8.27
N TYR A 40 17.91 9.33 8.58
CA TYR A 40 18.80 10.41 9.03
C TYR A 40 19.64 10.00 10.25
N ASN A 41 18.98 9.49 11.30
CA ASN A 41 19.70 9.04 12.50
C ASN A 41 20.62 7.84 12.23
N TYR A 42 20.22 6.95 11.32
CA TYR A 42 21.10 5.87 10.86
C TYR A 42 22.38 6.44 10.25
N LEU A 43 22.30 7.40 9.33
CA LEU A 43 23.46 8.02 8.69
C LEU A 43 24.39 8.70 9.71
N LEU A 44 23.83 9.46 10.66
CA LEU A 44 24.61 10.05 11.75
C LEU A 44 25.34 8.97 12.57
N GLY A 45 24.66 7.85 12.84
CA GLY A 45 25.24 6.69 13.53
C GLY A 45 26.38 6.01 12.74
N GLN A 46 26.42 6.20 11.39
CA GLN A 46 27.52 5.73 10.54
C GLN A 46 28.66 6.78 10.40
N GLY A 47 28.57 7.89 11.12
CA GLY A 47 29.61 8.94 11.09
C GLY A 47 29.42 9.98 9.98
N VAL A 48 28.31 9.98 9.27
CA VAL A 48 27.95 11.05 8.33
C VAL A 48 27.62 12.30 9.13
N THR A 49 28.15 13.47 8.75
CA THR A 49 27.89 14.73 9.44
C THR A 49 26.61 15.41 8.94
N GLU A 50 26.01 16.29 9.75
CA GLU A 50 24.78 17.00 9.36
C GLU A 50 24.95 17.82 8.08
N GLU A 51 26.13 18.38 7.83
CA GLU A 51 26.42 19.18 6.64
C GLU A 51 26.43 18.35 5.34
N GLN A 52 26.61 17.04 5.46
CA GLN A 52 26.54 16.10 4.33
C GLN A 52 25.11 15.72 3.98
N ILE A 53 24.13 16.04 4.84
CA ILE A 53 22.72 15.64 4.64
C ILE A 53 21.89 16.88 4.31
N ILE A 54 21.61 17.07 3.03
CA ILE A 54 20.82 18.19 2.52
C ILE A 54 19.34 17.83 2.64
N ARG A 55 18.59 18.54 3.53
CA ARG A 55 17.19 18.23 3.82
C ARG A 55 16.28 19.36 3.36
N ILE A 56 15.33 19.07 2.45
CA ILE A 56 14.39 20.02 1.85
C ILE A 56 12.97 19.46 1.96
N ALA A 57 12.13 20.09 2.80
CA ALA A 57 10.72 19.74 2.96
C ALA A 57 9.85 20.80 2.27
N LEU A 58 9.38 20.50 1.07
CA LEU A 58 8.72 21.46 0.17
C LEU A 58 7.35 21.94 0.66
N ASP A 59 6.75 21.27 1.66
CA ASP A 59 5.55 21.71 2.36
C ASP A 59 5.81 22.84 3.37
N GLN A 60 7.06 23.03 3.80
CA GLN A 60 7.44 24.05 4.78
C GLN A 60 7.79 25.38 4.12
N ARG A 61 7.25 26.48 4.65
CA ARG A 61 7.41 27.84 4.11
C ARG A 61 8.87 28.24 3.83
N ARG A 62 9.81 27.84 4.68
CA ARG A 62 11.24 28.16 4.55
C ARG A 62 11.88 27.60 3.27
N TYR A 63 11.26 26.57 2.69
CA TYR A 63 11.74 25.89 1.48
C TYR A 63 10.92 26.22 0.22
N TYR A 64 9.94 27.12 0.25
CA TYR A 64 9.07 27.43 -0.90
C TYR A 64 9.82 27.89 -2.14
N LYS A 65 10.98 28.54 -2.00
CA LYS A 65 11.83 28.92 -3.13
C LYS A 65 12.33 27.71 -3.93
N TYR A 66 12.50 26.56 -3.27
CA TYR A 66 12.95 25.31 -3.88
C TYR A 66 11.83 24.50 -4.54
N ARG A 67 10.59 25.02 -4.56
CA ARG A 67 9.54 24.52 -5.43
C ARG A 67 9.82 24.84 -6.90
N ASN A 68 10.67 25.83 -7.18
CA ASN A 68 11.31 26.03 -8.47
C ASN A 68 12.44 24.98 -8.61
N PRO A 69 12.35 24.02 -9.57
CA PRO A 69 13.32 22.95 -9.72
C PRO A 69 14.72 23.46 -10.09
N ILE A 70 14.84 24.54 -10.86
CA ILE A 70 16.12 25.15 -11.23
C ILE A 70 16.83 25.67 -9.97
N THR A 71 16.13 26.47 -9.16
CA THR A 71 16.69 27.01 -7.89
C THR A 71 17.09 25.90 -6.90
N LEU A 72 16.35 24.78 -6.90
CA LEU A 72 16.70 23.62 -6.08
C LEU A 72 17.99 22.99 -6.58
N CYS A 73 18.11 22.75 -7.88
CA CYS A 73 19.28 22.15 -8.50
C CYS A 73 20.54 22.97 -8.24
N GLU A 74 20.53 24.28 -8.57
CA GLU A 74 21.64 25.20 -8.33
C GLU A 74 22.10 25.21 -6.86
N TYR A 75 21.16 25.17 -5.94
CA TYR A 75 21.49 25.13 -4.50
C TYR A 75 22.22 23.85 -4.13
N VAL A 76 21.73 22.69 -4.60
CA VAL A 76 22.33 21.39 -4.30
C VAL A 76 23.70 21.28 -4.95
N GLU A 77 23.82 21.65 -6.21
CA GLU A 77 25.08 21.63 -6.96
C GLU A 77 26.17 22.47 -6.29
N LYS A 78 25.82 23.68 -5.85
CA LYS A 78 26.74 24.55 -5.13
C LYS A 78 27.29 23.87 -3.87
N LEU A 79 26.48 23.10 -3.15
CA LEU A 79 26.93 22.38 -1.95
C LEU A 79 27.82 21.18 -2.29
N VAL A 80 27.39 20.37 -3.27
CA VAL A 80 28.08 19.13 -3.68
C VAL A 80 29.46 19.43 -4.32
N GLN A 81 29.58 20.55 -5.02
CA GLN A 81 30.82 20.97 -5.66
C GLN A 81 31.86 21.56 -4.68
N THR A 82 31.48 21.91 -3.45
CA THR A 82 32.42 22.43 -2.46
C THR A 82 33.51 21.43 -2.09
N ASP A 83 33.18 20.14 -2.11
CA ASP A 83 34.13 19.06 -1.80
C ASP A 83 33.74 17.81 -2.59
N LYS A 84 34.48 17.52 -3.67
CA LYS A 84 34.20 16.39 -4.56
C LYS A 84 34.53 15.01 -3.95
N GLU A 85 35.33 14.97 -2.92
CA GLU A 85 35.70 13.74 -2.20
C GLU A 85 34.68 13.39 -1.11
N LYS A 86 33.89 14.38 -0.68
CA LYS A 86 32.91 14.20 0.37
C LYS A 86 31.59 13.68 -0.20
N GLN A 87 31.01 12.65 0.44
CA GLN A 87 29.71 12.10 0.07
C GLN A 87 28.59 12.96 0.63
N PHE A 88 27.58 13.25 -0.18
CA PHE A 88 26.39 14.01 0.19
C PHE A 88 25.13 13.18 0.01
N TYR A 89 24.12 13.46 0.82
CA TYR A 89 22.79 12.84 0.77
C TYR A 89 21.74 13.92 0.61
N LEU A 90 20.94 13.86 -0.46
CA LEU A 90 19.83 14.79 -0.69
C LEU A 90 18.49 14.15 -0.32
N PHE A 91 17.77 14.74 0.62
CA PHE A 91 16.42 14.38 1.00
C PHE A 91 15.44 15.46 0.57
N VAL A 92 14.50 15.13 -0.34
CA VAL A 92 13.42 16.04 -0.76
C VAL A 92 12.08 15.45 -0.38
N ASP A 93 11.35 16.11 0.52
CA ASP A 93 10.01 15.68 0.95
C ASP A 93 8.92 16.36 0.13
N GLU A 94 7.85 15.59 -0.21
CA GLU A 94 6.69 16.03 -0.98
C GLU A 94 7.07 16.61 -2.36
N VAL A 95 7.89 15.89 -3.10
CA VAL A 95 8.47 16.31 -4.39
C VAL A 95 7.43 16.78 -5.42
N GLN A 96 6.17 16.29 -5.33
CA GLN A 96 5.07 16.74 -6.20
C GLN A 96 4.62 18.19 -5.94
N MET A 97 5.14 18.86 -4.91
CA MET A 97 4.89 20.29 -4.67
C MET A 97 5.77 21.22 -5.51
N THR A 98 6.71 20.67 -6.28
CA THR A 98 7.48 21.45 -7.25
C THR A 98 6.61 21.92 -8.40
N GLN A 99 7.01 23.03 -9.01
CA GLN A 99 6.36 23.64 -10.18
C GLN A 99 7.08 23.22 -11.45
N THR A 100 6.40 23.22 -12.58
CA THR A 100 7.05 23.25 -13.88
C THR A 100 7.42 24.71 -14.17
N VAL A 101 8.65 24.98 -14.57
CA VAL A 101 9.17 26.34 -14.82
C VAL A 101 9.76 26.39 -16.21
N THR A 102 9.44 27.45 -16.98
CA THR A 102 10.04 27.66 -18.29
C THR A 102 11.43 28.29 -18.11
N ASP A 103 12.47 27.58 -18.53
CA ASP A 103 13.84 28.08 -18.57
C ASP A 103 14.00 28.99 -19.77
N THR A 104 14.01 30.30 -19.51
CA THR A 104 14.14 31.34 -20.56
C THR A 104 15.59 31.55 -21.01
N GLU A 105 16.56 31.13 -20.20
CA GLU A 105 17.99 31.27 -20.51
C GLU A 105 18.46 30.19 -21.48
N ASN A 106 17.86 29.01 -21.43
CA ASN A 106 18.22 27.86 -22.26
C ASN A 106 17.17 27.52 -23.34
N GLY A 107 16.48 28.52 -23.88
CA GLY A 107 15.65 28.36 -25.09
C GLY A 107 14.15 28.14 -24.83
N ASN A 108 13.61 28.65 -23.73
CA ASN A 108 12.19 28.53 -23.32
C ASN A 108 11.71 27.09 -23.23
N ILE A 109 12.50 26.23 -22.55
CA ILE A 109 12.18 24.82 -22.31
C ILE A 109 11.49 24.71 -20.95
N ASP A 110 10.39 23.96 -20.90
CA ASP A 110 9.75 23.63 -19.64
C ASP A 110 10.57 22.60 -18.86
N VAL A 111 10.99 22.99 -17.66
CA VAL A 111 11.82 22.19 -16.75
C VAL A 111 10.97 21.69 -15.61
N THR A 112 11.06 20.40 -15.35
CA THR A 112 10.37 19.70 -14.27
C THR A 112 11.36 19.28 -13.18
N ILE A 113 10.84 18.82 -12.04
CA ILE A 113 11.70 18.24 -10.99
C ILE A 113 12.41 16.98 -11.48
N TYR A 114 11.84 16.23 -12.41
CA TYR A 114 12.45 15.00 -12.94
C TYR A 114 13.70 15.29 -13.76
N ASP A 115 13.69 16.38 -14.54
CA ASP A 115 14.86 16.84 -15.30
C ASP A 115 16.00 17.14 -14.33
N MET A 116 15.71 17.90 -13.27
CA MET A 116 16.70 18.28 -12.26
C MET A 116 17.22 17.08 -11.45
N LEU A 117 16.34 16.14 -11.07
CA LEU A 117 16.78 14.93 -10.37
C LEU A 117 17.65 14.03 -11.27
N ASN A 118 17.39 14.00 -12.59
CA ASN A 118 18.24 13.30 -13.53
C ASN A 118 19.63 13.96 -13.69
N GLU A 119 19.70 15.27 -13.60
CA GLU A 119 20.96 16.03 -13.60
C GLU A 119 21.74 15.80 -12.29
N LEU A 120 21.09 15.99 -11.15
CA LEU A 120 21.70 15.79 -9.83
C LEU A 120 22.24 14.37 -9.61
N LYS A 121 21.57 13.37 -10.13
CA LYS A 121 22.01 11.96 -10.07
C LYS A 121 23.35 11.71 -10.80
N ALA A 122 23.76 12.58 -11.73
CA ALA A 122 25.04 12.44 -12.41
C ALA A 122 26.25 12.73 -11.50
N TYR A 123 26.05 13.38 -10.37
CA TYR A 123 27.09 13.63 -9.37
C TYR A 123 27.43 12.35 -8.61
N LYS A 124 28.61 11.79 -8.78
CA LYS A 124 29.05 10.53 -8.16
C LYS A 124 29.13 10.59 -6.63
N ASN A 125 29.26 11.78 -6.08
CA ASN A 125 29.33 12.05 -4.64
C ASN A 125 27.99 12.50 -4.04
N LEU A 126 26.87 12.35 -4.78
CA LEU A 126 25.53 12.68 -4.30
C LEU A 126 24.60 11.47 -4.40
N ASP A 127 23.94 11.12 -3.29
CA ASP A 127 22.90 10.12 -3.25
C ASP A 127 21.54 10.76 -3.00
N VAL A 128 20.53 10.49 -3.85
CA VAL A 128 19.29 11.24 -3.93
C VAL A 128 18.09 10.42 -3.44
N TYR A 129 17.32 10.99 -2.51
CA TYR A 129 16.12 10.40 -1.91
C TYR A 129 14.98 11.40 -1.98
N VAL A 130 13.86 11.00 -2.53
CA VAL A 130 12.66 11.84 -2.63
C VAL A 130 11.46 11.13 -2.06
N THR A 131 10.53 11.88 -1.46
CA THR A 131 9.24 11.32 -1.06
C THR A 131 8.10 11.94 -1.82
N GLY A 132 7.01 11.19 -1.95
CA GLY A 132 5.75 11.70 -2.47
C GLY A 132 4.56 10.81 -2.14
N SER A 133 3.41 11.45 -1.97
CA SER A 133 2.15 10.79 -1.64
C SER A 133 1.30 10.44 -2.86
N ASN A 134 1.84 10.63 -4.08
CA ASN A 134 1.11 10.44 -5.32
C ASN A 134 1.71 9.30 -6.15
N SER A 135 0.91 8.23 -6.40
CA SER A 135 1.35 7.14 -7.26
C SER A 135 1.38 7.52 -8.74
N LYS A 136 0.39 8.29 -9.20
CA LYS A 136 0.21 8.55 -10.64
C LYS A 136 1.29 9.47 -11.22
N GLY A 137 1.71 10.50 -10.47
CA GLY A 137 2.85 11.33 -10.86
C GLY A 137 4.17 10.58 -10.67
N LEU A 138 4.41 10.02 -9.50
CA LEU A 138 5.70 9.42 -9.17
C LEU A 138 5.90 8.01 -9.74
N SER A 139 4.89 7.14 -9.79
CA SER A 139 5.09 5.77 -10.29
C SER A 139 5.08 5.68 -11.81
N SER A 140 4.21 6.42 -12.51
CA SER A 140 4.26 6.51 -13.97
C SER A 140 5.48 7.31 -14.44
N ASP A 141 5.78 8.40 -13.74
CA ASP A 141 6.91 9.25 -14.07
C ASP A 141 8.25 8.60 -13.70
N ILE A 142 8.30 7.78 -12.63
CA ILE A 142 9.46 6.92 -12.33
C ILE A 142 9.76 6.00 -13.52
N ALA A 143 8.73 5.36 -14.08
CA ALA A 143 8.92 4.44 -15.19
C ALA A 143 9.29 5.17 -16.50
N THR A 144 8.73 6.36 -16.75
CA THR A 144 8.91 7.13 -17.99
C THR A 144 10.06 8.11 -17.92
N GLU A 145 10.09 8.98 -16.90
CA GLU A 145 11.05 10.08 -16.78
C GLU A 145 12.42 9.63 -16.29
N PHE A 146 12.45 8.70 -15.32
CA PHE A 146 13.72 8.11 -14.90
C PHE A 146 14.18 6.96 -15.80
N ARG A 147 13.40 6.55 -16.81
CA ARG A 147 13.74 5.50 -17.78
C ARG A 147 14.27 4.21 -17.11
N GLY A 148 13.62 3.79 -16.03
CA GLY A 148 14.02 2.63 -15.26
C GLY A 148 15.24 2.83 -14.34
N ARG A 149 15.64 4.07 -14.08
CA ARG A 149 16.79 4.43 -13.20
C ARG A 149 16.30 5.07 -11.89
N ALA A 150 15.28 4.51 -11.29
CA ALA A 150 14.82 4.87 -9.95
C ALA A 150 14.48 3.62 -9.15
N THR A 151 14.88 3.62 -7.91
CA THR A 151 14.54 2.56 -6.95
C THR A 151 13.32 3.00 -6.15
N GLN A 152 12.18 2.34 -6.36
CA GLN A 152 10.95 2.64 -5.64
C GLN A 152 10.88 1.88 -4.32
N ILE A 153 10.58 2.59 -3.24
CA ILE A 153 10.31 2.02 -1.91
C ILE A 153 8.88 2.41 -1.50
N HIS A 154 7.95 1.47 -1.58
CA HIS A 154 6.56 1.72 -1.21
C HIS A 154 6.35 1.48 0.28
N VAL A 155 5.90 2.52 1.00
CA VAL A 155 5.66 2.49 2.45
C VAL A 155 4.18 2.35 2.72
N TYR A 156 3.81 1.25 3.36
CA TYR A 156 2.44 0.98 3.82
C TYR A 156 2.19 1.57 5.20
N PRO A 157 0.93 1.70 5.66
CA PRO A 157 0.62 1.84 7.09
C PRO A 157 1.36 0.79 7.93
N LEU A 158 1.39 0.96 9.24
CA LEU A 158 2.09 0.01 10.12
C LEU A 158 1.55 -1.41 9.91
N SER A 159 2.46 -2.38 9.81
CA SER A 159 2.10 -3.78 9.95
C SER A 159 1.66 -4.08 11.39
N PHE A 160 0.96 -5.18 11.60
CA PHE A 160 0.63 -5.59 12.97
C PHE A 160 1.88 -5.81 13.82
N LYS A 161 2.96 -6.33 13.24
CA LYS A 161 4.25 -6.49 13.92
C LYS A 161 4.82 -5.15 14.41
N GLU A 162 4.84 -4.13 13.56
CA GLU A 162 5.30 -2.78 13.92
C GLU A 162 4.37 -2.11 14.94
N TYR A 163 3.05 -2.30 14.78
CA TYR A 163 2.03 -1.83 15.72
C TYR A 163 2.21 -2.46 17.10
N TYR A 164 2.29 -3.80 17.16
CA TYR A 164 2.42 -4.56 18.41
C TYR A 164 3.76 -4.30 19.11
N ALA A 165 4.85 -4.16 18.37
CA ALA A 165 6.15 -3.78 18.92
C ALA A 165 6.11 -2.44 19.68
N PHE A 166 5.21 -1.52 19.29
CA PHE A 166 5.04 -0.23 19.96
C PHE A 166 4.06 -0.30 21.14
N VAL A 167 2.91 -0.98 21.00
CA VAL A 167 1.87 -0.99 22.04
C VAL A 167 2.14 -2.04 23.13
N GLY A 168 2.70 -3.18 22.78
CA GLY A 168 2.94 -4.31 23.67
C GLY A 168 1.66 -4.92 24.28
N GLY A 169 1.83 -5.63 25.39
CA GLY A 169 0.73 -6.16 26.18
C GLY A 169 0.10 -7.45 25.61
N ASP A 170 -1.21 -7.59 25.76
CA ASP A 170 -1.96 -8.76 25.26
C ASP A 170 -2.12 -8.72 23.74
N GLU A 171 -1.63 -9.76 23.06
CA GLU A 171 -1.64 -9.86 21.59
C GLU A 171 -3.04 -9.83 20.99
N ARG A 172 -4.01 -10.47 21.66
CA ARG A 172 -5.39 -10.52 21.18
C ARG A 172 -6.05 -9.15 21.23
N LYS A 173 -5.90 -8.44 22.35
CA LYS A 173 -6.41 -7.08 22.49
C LYS A 173 -5.75 -6.10 21.50
N ALA A 174 -4.45 -6.24 21.30
CA ALA A 174 -3.72 -5.45 20.33
C ALA A 174 -4.22 -5.72 18.91
N LEU A 175 -4.47 -6.99 18.56
CA LEU A 175 -4.99 -7.37 17.25
C LEU A 175 -6.42 -6.88 17.05
N ASP A 176 -7.30 -7.00 18.04
CA ASP A 176 -8.67 -6.46 17.98
C ASP A 176 -8.67 -4.93 17.77
N SER A 177 -7.78 -4.22 18.45
CA SER A 177 -7.59 -2.77 18.25
C SER A 177 -7.04 -2.44 16.85
N PHE A 178 -6.08 -3.22 16.35
CA PHE A 178 -5.52 -3.07 15.00
C PHE A 178 -6.57 -3.36 13.92
N MET A 179 -7.40 -4.38 14.09
CA MET A 179 -8.52 -4.68 13.20
C MET A 179 -9.52 -3.53 13.12
N LEU A 180 -9.77 -2.86 14.26
CA LEU A 180 -10.75 -1.79 14.37
C LEU A 180 -10.22 -0.43 13.90
N TYR A 181 -9.01 -0.06 14.31
CA TYR A 181 -8.43 1.28 14.09
C TYR A 181 -7.33 1.32 13.04
N GLY A 182 -6.88 0.16 12.54
CA GLY A 182 -5.82 0.08 11.53
C GLY A 182 -4.41 0.39 12.04
N GLY A 183 -3.52 0.63 11.09
CA GLY A 183 -2.10 0.87 11.30
C GLY A 183 -1.62 2.28 10.95
N MET A 184 -2.52 3.29 10.90
CA MET A 184 -2.07 4.67 10.69
C MET A 184 -1.24 5.16 11.88
N PRO A 185 0.05 5.57 11.70
CA PRO A 185 0.99 5.76 12.84
C PRO A 185 0.49 6.69 13.95
N ARG A 186 -0.24 7.75 13.58
CA ARG A 186 -0.68 8.75 14.55
C ARG A 186 -1.70 8.22 15.57
N ILE A 187 -2.46 7.16 15.24
CA ILE A 187 -3.43 6.58 16.19
C ILE A 187 -2.77 6.02 17.46
N LEU A 188 -1.49 5.64 17.36
CA LEU A 188 -0.72 5.10 18.49
C LEU A 188 -0.43 6.15 19.57
N SER A 189 -0.50 7.45 19.23
CA SER A 189 -0.36 8.53 20.20
C SER A 189 -1.68 8.92 20.88
N MET A 190 -2.79 8.30 20.51
CA MET A 190 -4.13 8.59 21.01
C MET A 190 -4.59 7.51 21.97
N GLN A 191 -5.04 7.89 23.17
CA GLN A 191 -5.52 6.94 24.17
C GLN A 191 -7.04 6.72 24.06
N ASP A 192 -7.79 7.79 23.76
CA ASP A 192 -9.24 7.72 23.65
C ASP A 192 -9.70 7.19 22.28
N ASP A 193 -10.65 6.27 22.30
CA ASP A 193 -11.18 5.64 21.09
C ASP A 193 -12.01 6.60 20.22
N ASN A 194 -12.64 7.61 20.82
CA ASN A 194 -13.36 8.64 20.06
C ASN A 194 -12.39 9.55 19.32
N ASP A 195 -11.24 9.86 19.93
CA ASP A 195 -10.18 10.64 19.28
C ASP A 195 -9.62 9.88 18.07
N LYS A 196 -9.37 8.57 18.20
CA LYS A 196 -8.95 7.72 17.07
C LYS A 196 -9.97 7.73 15.93
N LYS A 197 -11.26 7.54 16.27
CA LYS A 197 -12.37 7.56 15.29
C LYS A 197 -12.49 8.92 14.60
N ALA A 198 -12.45 10.00 15.38
CA ALA A 198 -12.52 11.35 14.85
C ALA A 198 -11.34 11.66 13.91
N TYR A 199 -10.12 11.30 14.33
CA TYR A 199 -8.92 11.46 13.52
C TYR A 199 -9.01 10.71 12.18
N LEU A 200 -9.37 9.43 12.20
CA LEU A 200 -9.48 8.61 11.00
C LEU A 200 -10.58 9.13 10.06
N SER A 201 -11.70 9.61 10.61
CA SER A 201 -12.79 10.20 9.82
C SER A 201 -12.38 11.50 9.14
N ILE A 202 -11.67 12.38 9.87
CA ILE A 202 -11.12 13.63 9.32
C ILE A 202 -10.05 13.31 8.26
N LEU A 203 -9.13 12.39 8.57
CA LEU A 203 -8.08 11.96 7.64
C LEU A 203 -8.68 11.45 6.33
N TYR A 204 -9.74 10.67 6.41
CA TYR A 204 -10.42 10.15 5.24
C TYR A 204 -11.06 11.25 4.39
N LYS A 205 -11.86 12.13 5.02
CA LYS A 205 -12.61 13.19 4.32
C LYS A 205 -11.70 14.30 3.78
N GLU A 206 -10.88 14.85 4.66
CA GLU A 206 -10.13 16.09 4.36
C GLU A 206 -8.84 15.84 3.57
N LEU A 207 -8.28 14.65 3.64
CA LEU A 207 -7.05 14.35 2.93
C LEU A 207 -7.27 13.49 1.70
N TYR A 208 -7.84 12.29 1.86
CA TYR A 208 -7.89 11.37 0.72
C TYR A 208 -8.95 11.75 -0.29
N MET A 209 -10.16 12.09 0.18
CA MET A 209 -11.23 12.52 -0.72
C MET A 209 -10.82 13.76 -1.49
N LYS A 210 -10.38 14.80 -0.76
CA LYS A 210 -9.96 16.06 -1.36
C LYS A 210 -8.83 15.87 -2.37
N ASP A 211 -7.81 15.08 -2.03
CA ASP A 211 -6.71 14.78 -2.93
C ASP A 211 -7.17 14.09 -4.23
N ILE A 212 -8.07 13.10 -4.13
CA ILE A 212 -8.57 12.38 -5.29
C ILE A 212 -9.40 13.32 -6.18
N VAL A 213 -10.26 14.12 -5.57
CA VAL A 213 -11.15 15.07 -6.26
C VAL A 213 -10.36 16.15 -6.97
N GLU A 214 -9.51 16.87 -6.26
CA GLU A 214 -8.73 18.00 -6.82
C GLU A 214 -7.77 17.54 -7.92
N ARG A 215 -7.06 16.46 -7.67
CA ARG A 215 -6.05 15.95 -8.60
C ARG A 215 -6.62 15.40 -9.90
N ASN A 216 -7.74 14.71 -9.82
CA ASN A 216 -8.35 14.09 -11.00
C ASN A 216 -9.49 14.94 -11.59
N LYS A 217 -9.73 16.14 -11.06
CA LYS A 217 -10.84 17.03 -11.47
C LYS A 217 -12.17 16.27 -11.52
N VAL A 218 -12.48 15.57 -10.41
CA VAL A 218 -13.69 14.75 -10.35
C VAL A 218 -14.92 15.63 -10.38
N GLU A 219 -15.78 15.45 -11.38
CA GLU A 219 -17.01 16.24 -11.56
C GLU A 219 -18.16 15.73 -10.70
N ARG A 220 -18.24 14.40 -10.49
CA ARG A 220 -19.33 13.73 -9.76
C ARG A 220 -18.80 13.15 -8.45
N GLU A 221 -18.58 14.04 -7.48
CA GLU A 221 -18.12 13.65 -6.13
C GLU A 221 -19.11 12.74 -5.41
N ASP A 222 -20.41 12.89 -5.69
CA ASP A 222 -21.46 12.05 -5.15
C ASP A 222 -21.30 10.59 -5.60
N ILE A 223 -21.00 10.36 -6.88
CA ILE A 223 -20.73 9.01 -7.42
C ILE A 223 -19.43 8.44 -6.84
N LEU A 224 -18.39 9.27 -6.71
CA LEU A 224 -17.13 8.85 -6.07
C LEU A 224 -17.37 8.39 -4.64
N ASN A 225 -18.17 9.15 -3.87
CA ASN A 225 -18.54 8.80 -2.50
C ASN A 225 -19.28 7.47 -2.43
N ASP A 226 -20.27 7.26 -3.29
CA ASP A 226 -21.05 6.01 -3.32
C ASP A 226 -20.20 4.79 -3.70
N ILE A 227 -19.24 4.95 -4.63
CA ILE A 227 -18.29 3.88 -4.98
C ILE A 227 -17.41 3.53 -3.77
N LEU A 228 -16.96 4.53 -3.02
CA LEU A 228 -16.17 4.31 -1.81
C LEU A 228 -16.96 3.57 -0.73
N ASP A 229 -18.25 3.94 -0.52
CA ASP A 229 -19.13 3.24 0.40
C ASP A 229 -19.38 1.80 -0.04
N PHE A 230 -19.63 1.60 -1.33
CA PHE A 230 -19.80 0.28 -1.91
C PHE A 230 -18.56 -0.60 -1.67
N LEU A 231 -17.37 -0.11 -2.04
CA LEU A 231 -16.13 -0.87 -1.87
C LEU A 231 -15.77 -1.09 -0.39
N ALA A 232 -16.10 -0.17 0.50
CA ALA A 232 -15.90 -0.35 1.93
C ALA A 232 -16.84 -1.42 2.51
N SER A 233 -18.09 -1.46 2.06
CA SER A 233 -19.08 -2.45 2.49
C SER A 233 -18.83 -3.84 1.90
N GLN A 234 -18.19 -3.93 0.74
CA GLN A 234 -17.92 -5.15 -0.03
C GLN A 234 -16.42 -5.45 -0.11
N VAL A 235 -15.64 -5.03 0.89
CA VAL A 235 -14.20 -5.31 0.92
C VAL A 235 -13.94 -6.81 0.83
N GLY A 236 -12.98 -7.24 0.00
CA GLY A 236 -12.69 -8.65 -0.22
C GLY A 236 -13.72 -9.41 -1.06
N SER A 237 -14.79 -8.77 -1.53
CA SER A 237 -15.78 -9.41 -2.40
C SER A 237 -15.45 -9.19 -3.88
N LEU A 238 -15.73 -10.22 -4.71
CA LEU A 238 -15.57 -10.12 -6.16
C LEU A 238 -16.54 -9.12 -6.77
N THR A 239 -16.01 -8.09 -7.42
CA THR A 239 -16.84 -7.08 -8.11
C THR A 239 -16.18 -6.55 -9.38
N ASN A 240 -16.92 -5.77 -10.16
CA ASN A 240 -16.45 -5.12 -11.37
C ASN A 240 -17.16 -3.77 -11.55
N PRO A 241 -16.64 -2.86 -12.40
CA PRO A 241 -17.23 -1.56 -12.62
C PRO A 241 -18.70 -1.60 -13.08
N THR A 242 -19.09 -2.63 -13.83
CA THR A 242 -20.50 -2.79 -14.29
C THR A 242 -21.41 -3.14 -13.12
N ASN A 243 -21.01 -4.08 -12.25
CA ASN A 243 -21.81 -4.44 -11.08
C ASN A 243 -21.96 -3.26 -10.13
N ILE A 244 -20.90 -2.50 -9.89
CA ILE A 244 -20.94 -1.28 -9.08
C ILE A 244 -21.90 -0.26 -9.72
N ALA A 245 -21.76 0.00 -11.03
CA ALA A 245 -22.62 0.94 -11.75
C ALA A 245 -24.09 0.55 -11.69
N ASN A 246 -24.41 -0.75 -11.84
CA ASN A 246 -25.78 -1.26 -11.75
C ASN A 246 -26.36 -1.08 -10.34
N ALA A 247 -25.57 -1.39 -9.29
CA ALA A 247 -25.99 -1.18 -7.91
C ALA A 247 -26.30 0.30 -7.63
N LEU A 248 -25.39 1.20 -8.02
CA LEU A 248 -25.58 2.65 -7.86
C LEU A 248 -26.76 3.19 -8.67
N THR A 249 -26.93 2.72 -9.92
CA THR A 249 -28.10 3.07 -10.77
C THR A 249 -29.41 2.70 -10.09
N SER A 250 -29.48 1.51 -9.49
CA SER A 250 -30.67 1.05 -8.76
C SER A 250 -30.95 1.90 -7.50
N MET A 251 -29.90 2.29 -6.78
CA MET A 251 -30.01 3.11 -5.56
C MET A 251 -30.43 4.55 -5.87
N LYS A 252 -29.80 5.19 -6.86
CA LYS A 252 -30.01 6.61 -7.20
C LYS A 252 -31.18 6.85 -8.16
N LYS A 253 -31.68 5.81 -8.84
CA LYS A 253 -32.63 5.94 -9.95
C LYS A 253 -32.12 6.82 -11.11
N GLU A 254 -30.81 6.95 -11.22
CA GLU A 254 -30.07 7.68 -12.26
C GLU A 254 -29.03 6.75 -12.86
N LYS A 255 -28.86 6.77 -14.18
CA LYS A 255 -27.92 5.91 -14.90
C LYS A 255 -26.46 6.30 -14.57
N VAL A 256 -25.74 5.40 -13.94
CA VAL A 256 -24.29 5.52 -13.68
C VAL A 256 -23.51 4.77 -14.76
N ASN A 257 -22.54 5.45 -15.37
CA ASN A 257 -21.73 4.86 -16.44
C ASN A 257 -20.62 3.96 -15.86
N PRO A 258 -20.51 2.68 -16.27
CA PRO A 258 -19.42 1.79 -15.86
C PRO A 258 -18.01 2.33 -16.16
N ALA A 259 -17.83 3.13 -17.23
CA ALA A 259 -16.54 3.73 -17.56
C ALA A 259 -16.13 4.80 -16.52
N THR A 260 -17.09 5.60 -16.02
CA THR A 260 -16.87 6.54 -14.92
C THR A 260 -16.47 5.81 -13.65
N VAL A 261 -17.19 4.72 -13.31
CA VAL A 261 -16.85 3.87 -12.16
C VAL A 261 -15.43 3.31 -12.29
N ALA A 262 -15.08 2.77 -13.46
CA ALA A 262 -13.72 2.25 -13.72
C ALA A 262 -12.64 3.31 -13.54
N SER A 263 -12.88 4.55 -13.98
CA SER A 263 -11.96 5.68 -13.80
C SER A 263 -11.81 6.04 -12.32
N TYR A 264 -12.92 6.12 -11.58
CA TYR A 264 -12.88 6.47 -10.16
C TYR A 264 -12.22 5.40 -9.31
N VAL A 265 -12.49 4.12 -9.57
CA VAL A 265 -11.76 3.00 -8.93
C VAL A 265 -10.26 3.10 -9.21
N ARG A 266 -9.86 3.43 -10.44
CA ARG A 266 -8.44 3.65 -10.76
C ARG A 266 -7.85 4.83 -9.97
N TYR A 267 -8.57 5.94 -9.80
CA TYR A 267 -8.09 7.07 -8.99
C TYR A 267 -7.86 6.70 -7.53
N MET A 268 -8.70 5.81 -6.98
CA MET A 268 -8.52 5.28 -5.63
C MET A 268 -7.28 4.37 -5.53
N ILE A 269 -7.01 3.55 -6.53
CA ILE A 269 -5.80 2.72 -6.62
C ILE A 269 -4.57 3.63 -6.76
N ASP A 270 -4.63 4.60 -7.67
CA ASP A 270 -3.55 5.56 -7.94
C ASP A 270 -3.24 6.45 -6.71
N SER A 271 -4.17 6.61 -5.78
CA SER A 271 -3.94 7.30 -4.49
C SER A 271 -3.46 6.39 -3.37
N TYR A 272 -3.23 5.13 -3.64
CA TYR A 272 -2.91 4.09 -2.64
C TYR A 272 -3.97 3.89 -1.55
N LEU A 273 -5.20 4.36 -1.76
CA LEU A 273 -6.29 4.17 -0.81
C LEU A 273 -6.80 2.73 -0.80
N ILE A 274 -6.84 2.12 -1.99
CA ILE A 274 -7.21 0.71 -2.17
C ILE A 274 -6.18 -0.05 -3.01
N GLY A 275 -6.01 -1.34 -2.70
CA GLY A 275 -5.32 -2.31 -3.53
C GLY A 275 -6.30 -3.17 -4.31
N MET A 276 -5.80 -3.87 -5.33
CA MET A 276 -6.60 -4.76 -6.19
C MET A 276 -5.90 -6.10 -6.38
N ALA A 277 -6.61 -7.19 -6.07
CA ALA A 277 -6.21 -8.55 -6.45
C ALA A 277 -6.97 -8.99 -7.70
N LYS A 278 -6.23 -9.39 -8.73
CA LYS A 278 -6.80 -9.86 -10.00
C LYS A 278 -7.25 -11.31 -9.88
N ARG A 279 -8.28 -11.65 -10.65
CA ARG A 279 -8.78 -13.01 -10.71
C ARG A 279 -7.93 -13.87 -11.64
N TYR A 280 -7.46 -14.99 -11.14
CA TYR A 280 -6.57 -15.92 -11.82
C TYR A 280 -7.15 -17.35 -11.86
N ASP A 281 -7.26 -17.95 -13.05
CA ASP A 281 -7.64 -19.35 -13.20
C ASP A 281 -6.45 -20.23 -12.87
N VAL A 282 -6.54 -20.96 -11.76
CA VAL A 282 -5.45 -21.81 -11.27
C VAL A 282 -5.11 -22.93 -12.24
N LYS A 283 -6.12 -23.52 -12.92
CA LYS A 283 -5.93 -24.63 -13.89
C LYS A 283 -5.60 -24.13 -15.29
N GLY A 284 -6.34 -23.12 -15.77
CA GLY A 284 -6.15 -22.52 -17.09
C GLY A 284 -4.91 -21.62 -17.19
N LYS A 285 -4.32 -21.24 -16.05
CA LYS A 285 -3.16 -20.32 -15.95
C LYS A 285 -3.38 -19.01 -16.70
N THR A 286 -4.61 -18.48 -16.64
CA THR A 286 -5.02 -17.26 -17.33
C THR A 286 -5.60 -16.25 -16.38
N TYR A 287 -5.40 -14.96 -16.69
CA TYR A 287 -6.02 -13.88 -15.94
C TYR A 287 -7.35 -13.48 -16.53
N PHE A 288 -8.32 -13.23 -15.66
CA PHE A 288 -9.57 -12.61 -16.06
C PHE A 288 -9.47 -11.09 -15.88
N LYS A 289 -10.06 -10.35 -16.81
CA LYS A 289 -10.13 -8.90 -16.68
C LYS A 289 -10.99 -8.50 -15.47
N TYR A 290 -12.05 -9.22 -15.22
CA TYR A 290 -13.04 -9.03 -14.14
C TYR A 290 -13.73 -10.37 -13.81
N PRO A 291 -14.36 -10.49 -12.61
CA PRO A 291 -14.33 -9.56 -11.47
C PRO A 291 -13.02 -9.62 -10.72
N ASN A 292 -12.71 -8.56 -9.95
CA ASN A 292 -11.54 -8.47 -9.07
C ASN A 292 -11.99 -8.27 -7.62
N LYS A 293 -11.08 -8.48 -6.64
CA LYS A 293 -11.27 -8.07 -5.25
C LYS A 293 -10.54 -6.75 -4.99
N TYR A 294 -11.13 -5.94 -4.11
CA TYR A 294 -10.53 -4.67 -3.69
C TYR A 294 -10.39 -4.65 -2.17
N TYR A 295 -9.26 -4.14 -1.70
CA TYR A 295 -8.88 -4.09 -0.30
C TYR A 295 -8.46 -2.67 0.07
N TYR A 296 -8.87 -2.18 1.22
CA TYR A 296 -8.39 -0.91 1.73
C TYR A 296 -6.96 -1.04 2.23
N ALA A 297 -6.15 0.00 1.98
CA ALA A 297 -4.76 0.05 2.46
C ALA A 297 -4.65 0.03 3.99
N ASP A 298 -5.74 0.42 4.66
CA ASP A 298 -5.83 0.45 6.12
C ASP A 298 -7.27 0.15 6.57
N THR A 299 -7.43 -0.77 7.51
CA THR A 299 -8.75 -1.18 8.00
C THR A 299 -9.43 -0.10 8.84
N GLY A 300 -8.68 0.72 9.54
CA GLY A 300 -9.21 1.88 10.29
C GLY A 300 -9.84 2.92 9.36
N LEU A 301 -9.22 3.17 8.20
CA LEU A 301 -9.80 4.05 7.18
C LEU A 301 -11.09 3.47 6.59
N ARG A 302 -11.12 2.16 6.32
CA ARG A 302 -12.32 1.45 5.87
C ARG A 302 -13.45 1.56 6.90
N ASN A 303 -13.15 1.30 8.16
CA ASN A 303 -14.12 1.34 9.25
C ASN A 303 -14.63 2.77 9.51
N ALA A 304 -13.73 3.76 9.46
CA ALA A 304 -14.10 5.17 9.57
C ALA A 304 -15.01 5.63 8.43
N ARG A 305 -14.78 5.15 7.19
CA ARG A 305 -15.67 5.43 6.05
C ARG A 305 -17.11 4.99 6.32
N LEU A 306 -17.29 3.83 6.94
CA LEU A 306 -18.59 3.27 7.29
C LEU A 306 -19.10 3.74 8.68
N ASN A 307 -18.47 4.75 9.27
CA ASN A 307 -18.79 5.24 10.62
C ASN A 307 -18.84 4.11 11.67
N TYR A 308 -17.99 3.07 11.50
CA TYR A 308 -17.90 1.90 12.38
C TYR A 308 -19.21 1.10 12.53
N ARG A 309 -20.18 1.26 11.61
CA ARG A 309 -21.49 0.61 11.69
C ARG A 309 -21.49 -0.82 11.15
N GLN A 310 -20.56 -1.14 10.26
CA GLN A 310 -20.48 -2.44 9.60
C GLN A 310 -19.12 -3.07 9.90
N TYR A 311 -19.05 -3.75 11.03
CA TYR A 311 -17.88 -4.51 11.45
C TYR A 311 -18.08 -5.97 11.05
N ASP A 312 -17.43 -6.37 9.96
CA ASP A 312 -17.38 -7.75 9.48
C ASP A 312 -15.96 -8.29 9.72
N PRO A 313 -15.72 -9.05 10.80
CA PRO A 313 -14.39 -9.49 11.18
C PRO A 313 -13.74 -10.42 10.14
N GLY A 314 -14.52 -11.19 9.39
CA GLY A 314 -14.02 -12.08 8.34
C GLY A 314 -13.39 -11.27 7.18
N HIS A 315 -14.13 -10.33 6.65
CA HIS A 315 -13.63 -9.46 5.58
C HIS A 315 -12.50 -8.51 6.03
N ILE A 316 -12.55 -8.04 7.29
CA ILE A 316 -11.46 -7.25 7.86
C ILE A 316 -10.18 -8.08 7.98
N MET A 317 -10.29 -9.32 8.47
CA MET A 317 -9.17 -10.26 8.55
C MET A 317 -8.58 -10.52 7.17
N GLU A 318 -9.40 -10.78 6.17
CA GLU A 318 -8.97 -10.99 4.79
C GLU A 318 -8.23 -9.75 4.24
N ASN A 319 -8.73 -8.55 4.51
CA ASN A 319 -8.06 -7.30 4.12
C ASN A 319 -6.68 -7.15 4.80
N ILE A 320 -6.56 -7.50 6.06
CA ILE A 320 -5.28 -7.44 6.80
C ILE A 320 -4.29 -8.45 6.22
N ILE A 321 -4.73 -9.67 5.92
CA ILE A 321 -3.88 -10.69 5.28
C ILE A 321 -3.39 -10.20 3.92
N TYR A 322 -4.27 -9.65 3.09
CA TYR A 322 -3.89 -9.05 1.80
C TYR A 322 -2.81 -7.99 1.98
N ASN A 323 -3.04 -7.02 2.87
CA ASN A 323 -2.09 -5.94 3.12
C ASN A 323 -0.73 -6.45 3.60
N GLU A 324 -0.72 -7.47 4.45
CA GLU A 324 0.50 -8.08 4.95
C GLU A 324 1.26 -8.81 3.83
N LEU A 325 0.56 -9.55 2.96
CA LEU A 325 1.17 -10.23 1.82
C LEU A 325 1.81 -9.24 0.83
N ILE A 326 1.10 -8.14 0.51
CA ILE A 326 1.64 -7.09 -0.38
C ILE A 326 2.81 -6.36 0.28
N ARG A 327 2.77 -6.10 1.59
CA ARG A 327 3.88 -5.50 2.33
C ARG A 327 5.16 -6.35 2.24
N ARG A 328 4.99 -7.67 2.27
CA ARG A 328 6.09 -8.64 2.06
C ARG A 328 6.53 -8.75 0.59
N GLU A 329 6.00 -7.89 -0.28
CA GLU A 329 6.32 -7.82 -1.71
C GLU A 329 5.94 -9.06 -2.51
N TYR A 330 4.95 -9.81 -2.06
CA TYR A 330 4.40 -10.91 -2.83
C TYR A 330 3.45 -10.41 -3.91
N ALA A 331 3.46 -11.08 -5.07
CA ALA A 331 2.40 -10.91 -6.06
C ALA A 331 1.18 -11.72 -5.62
N VAL A 332 0.05 -11.04 -5.42
CA VAL A 332 -1.17 -11.62 -4.85
C VAL A 332 -2.33 -11.53 -5.83
N ASP A 333 -2.90 -12.67 -6.16
CA ASP A 333 -4.06 -12.82 -7.03
C ASP A 333 -5.19 -13.55 -6.28
N VAL A 334 -6.43 -13.50 -6.80
CA VAL A 334 -7.55 -14.31 -6.34
C VAL A 334 -7.63 -15.57 -7.19
N GLY A 335 -7.60 -16.73 -6.57
CA GLY A 335 -7.64 -18.02 -7.27
C GLY A 335 -9.06 -18.43 -7.65
N VAL A 336 -9.21 -19.02 -8.84
CA VAL A 336 -10.46 -19.67 -9.27
C VAL A 336 -10.16 -21.11 -9.64
N VAL A 337 -10.94 -22.02 -9.04
CA VAL A 337 -10.94 -23.44 -9.37
C VAL A 337 -12.33 -23.89 -9.74
N THR A 338 -12.46 -24.78 -10.71
CA THR A 338 -13.75 -25.30 -11.18
C THR A 338 -14.01 -26.68 -10.61
N ASP A 339 -15.08 -26.83 -9.85
CA ASP A 339 -15.62 -28.09 -9.38
C ASP A 339 -16.56 -28.66 -10.46
N ARG A 340 -16.27 -29.91 -10.90
CA ARG A 340 -17.07 -30.63 -11.89
C ARG A 340 -17.73 -31.88 -11.30
N SER A 341 -17.66 -32.09 -10.00
CA SER A 341 -18.09 -33.33 -9.33
C SER A 341 -19.60 -33.57 -9.40
N LYS A 342 -20.40 -32.49 -9.51
CA LYS A 342 -21.86 -32.57 -9.49
C LYS A 342 -22.54 -32.41 -10.86
N GLY A 343 -21.78 -32.66 -11.97
CA GLY A 343 -22.32 -32.50 -13.35
C GLY A 343 -22.52 -31.05 -13.79
N GLN A 344 -22.26 -30.07 -12.93
CA GLN A 344 -22.29 -28.65 -13.24
C GLN A 344 -20.91 -28.05 -12.96
N ASN A 345 -20.52 -27.09 -13.79
CA ASN A 345 -19.27 -26.34 -13.57
C ASN A 345 -19.50 -25.27 -12.49
N VAL A 346 -19.17 -25.58 -11.23
CA VAL A 346 -19.24 -24.61 -10.14
C VAL A 346 -17.85 -24.02 -9.92
N GLN A 347 -17.72 -22.69 -10.00
CA GLN A 347 -16.49 -22.02 -9.69
C GLN A 347 -16.39 -21.81 -8.17
N LYS A 348 -15.24 -22.21 -7.59
CA LYS A 348 -14.89 -21.94 -6.20
C LYS A 348 -13.69 -21.01 -6.15
N GLU A 349 -13.63 -20.21 -5.13
CA GLU A 349 -12.61 -19.19 -4.90
C GLU A 349 -11.54 -19.69 -3.95
N ILE A 350 -10.29 -19.33 -4.22
CA ILE A 350 -9.18 -19.34 -3.27
C ILE A 350 -8.86 -17.88 -3.01
N ASP A 351 -8.93 -17.43 -1.76
CA ASP A 351 -8.82 -16.02 -1.42
C ASP A 351 -7.53 -15.40 -1.95
N PHE A 352 -6.40 -16.11 -1.79
CA PHE A 352 -5.12 -15.62 -2.30
C PHE A 352 -4.31 -16.73 -2.99
N VAL A 353 -3.84 -16.40 -4.19
CA VAL A 353 -2.76 -17.09 -4.89
C VAL A 353 -1.52 -16.21 -4.78
N VAL A 354 -0.58 -16.62 -3.97
CA VAL A 354 0.64 -15.88 -3.68
C VAL A 354 1.77 -16.41 -4.54
N ASN A 355 2.40 -15.54 -5.33
CA ASN A 355 3.58 -15.87 -6.11
C ASN A 355 4.81 -15.15 -5.53
N ALA A 356 5.85 -15.90 -5.21
CA ALA A 356 7.12 -15.44 -4.69
C ALA A 356 8.25 -16.11 -5.46
N ALA A 357 8.76 -15.44 -6.49
CA ALA A 357 9.75 -15.95 -7.43
C ALA A 357 9.33 -17.32 -8.04
N ASP A 358 9.95 -18.41 -7.64
CA ASP A 358 9.68 -19.78 -8.09
C ASP A 358 8.62 -20.51 -7.24
N LYS A 359 8.19 -19.92 -6.12
CA LYS A 359 7.22 -20.52 -5.20
C LYS A 359 5.82 -19.98 -5.43
N LYS A 360 4.83 -20.86 -5.35
CA LYS A 360 3.41 -20.55 -5.36
C LYS A 360 2.74 -21.14 -4.13
N ILE A 361 1.84 -20.35 -3.52
CA ILE A 361 1.11 -20.75 -2.31
C ILE A 361 -0.34 -20.39 -2.49
N TYR A 362 -1.23 -21.24 -2.01
CA TYR A 362 -2.66 -21.00 -1.93
C TYR A 362 -3.04 -20.71 -0.48
N ILE A 363 -3.70 -19.58 -0.25
CA ILE A 363 -4.10 -19.17 1.10
C ILE A 363 -5.60 -18.94 1.12
N GLN A 364 -6.26 -19.51 2.14
CA GLN A 364 -7.65 -19.23 2.48
C GLN A 364 -7.69 -18.48 3.82
N SER A 365 -8.54 -17.47 3.92
CA SER A 365 -8.79 -16.71 5.15
C SER A 365 -10.05 -17.24 5.82
N ALA A 366 -9.96 -17.72 7.05
CA ALA A 366 -11.11 -18.22 7.79
C ALA A 366 -11.15 -17.68 9.21
N PHE A 367 -12.09 -16.77 9.50
CA PHE A 367 -12.19 -16.15 10.82
C PHE A 367 -12.52 -17.19 11.90
N GLN A 368 -13.46 -18.11 11.62
CA GLN A 368 -13.87 -19.20 12.49
C GLN A 368 -14.28 -20.43 11.67
N MET A 369 -13.86 -21.62 12.11
CA MET A 369 -14.16 -22.90 11.47
C MET A 369 -14.64 -23.92 12.53
N GLU A 370 -15.75 -23.60 13.23
CA GLU A 370 -16.23 -24.35 14.40
C GLU A 370 -16.94 -25.67 14.05
N THR A 371 -17.41 -25.84 12.81
CA THR A 371 -18.14 -27.03 12.39
C THR A 371 -17.44 -27.76 11.25
N GLU A 372 -17.56 -29.10 11.21
CA GLU A 372 -17.00 -29.93 10.13
C GLU A 372 -17.49 -29.48 8.73
N GLN A 373 -18.74 -29.07 8.64
CA GLN A 373 -19.31 -28.56 7.40
C GLN A 373 -18.60 -27.28 6.93
N LYS A 374 -18.31 -26.36 7.87
CA LYS A 374 -17.59 -25.11 7.56
C LYS A 374 -16.14 -25.41 7.20
N ILE A 375 -15.47 -26.30 7.94
CA ILE A 375 -14.11 -26.77 7.62
C ILE A 375 -14.07 -27.32 6.19
N THR A 376 -14.96 -28.26 5.86
CA THR A 376 -15.03 -28.87 4.52
C THR A 376 -15.30 -27.83 3.44
N SER A 377 -16.17 -26.85 3.70
CA SER A 377 -16.47 -25.76 2.77
C SER A 377 -15.24 -24.91 2.48
N GLU A 378 -14.56 -24.43 3.52
CA GLU A 378 -13.39 -23.53 3.41
C GLU A 378 -12.20 -24.19 2.72
N ILE A 379 -11.89 -25.46 3.06
CA ILE A 379 -10.76 -26.16 2.44
C ILE A 379 -11.07 -26.72 1.04
N SER A 380 -12.35 -26.78 0.65
CA SER A 380 -12.78 -27.44 -0.58
C SER A 380 -12.16 -26.82 -1.85
N SER A 381 -11.95 -25.51 -1.89
CA SER A 381 -11.31 -24.81 -2.99
C SER A 381 -9.83 -25.19 -3.08
N LEU A 382 -9.14 -25.32 -1.96
CA LEU A 382 -7.74 -25.73 -1.88
C LEU A 382 -7.54 -27.18 -2.33
N LEU A 383 -8.48 -28.08 -1.97
CA LEU A 383 -8.44 -29.48 -2.39
C LEU A 383 -8.68 -29.67 -3.90
N LEU A 384 -9.43 -28.75 -4.53
CA LEU A 384 -9.64 -28.75 -5.97
C LEU A 384 -8.43 -28.30 -6.77
N ALA A 385 -7.51 -27.57 -6.18
CA ALA A 385 -6.19 -27.28 -6.75
C ALA A 385 -5.32 -28.53 -6.67
N LYS A 386 -5.39 -29.38 -7.71
CA LYS A 386 -4.71 -30.69 -7.79
C LYS A 386 -3.23 -30.56 -8.18
N ASP A 387 -2.51 -29.68 -7.49
CA ASP A 387 -1.07 -29.51 -7.64
C ASP A 387 -0.38 -29.65 -6.28
N PHE A 388 0.96 -29.63 -6.28
CA PHE A 388 1.80 -29.85 -5.11
C PHE A 388 2.19 -28.54 -4.38
N PHE A 389 1.62 -27.41 -4.77
CA PHE A 389 1.92 -26.16 -4.12
C PHE A 389 1.34 -26.13 -2.69
N LYS A 390 2.03 -25.43 -1.80
CA LYS A 390 1.66 -25.30 -0.39
C LYS A 390 0.27 -24.69 -0.26
N LYS A 391 -0.55 -25.26 0.61
CA LYS A 391 -1.91 -24.85 0.91
C LYS A 391 -1.99 -24.43 2.36
N ILE A 392 -2.48 -23.25 2.63
CA ILE A 392 -2.54 -22.66 3.97
C ILE A 392 -3.96 -22.16 4.24
N VAL A 393 -4.46 -22.41 5.44
CA VAL A 393 -5.64 -21.72 5.97
C VAL A 393 -5.17 -20.84 7.12
N ILE A 394 -5.30 -19.52 6.98
CA ILE A 394 -5.01 -18.58 8.07
C ILE A 394 -6.28 -18.43 8.89
N ARG A 395 -6.17 -18.67 10.20
CA ARG A 395 -7.29 -18.77 11.14
C ARG A 395 -7.11 -17.88 12.35
N MET A 396 -8.23 -17.37 12.89
CA MET A 396 -8.27 -16.61 14.14
C MET A 396 -8.59 -17.45 15.37
N ASP A 397 -9.22 -18.61 15.16
CA ASP A 397 -9.84 -19.45 16.20
C ASP A 397 -8.96 -20.61 16.70
N ILE A 398 -7.73 -20.73 16.23
CA ILE A 398 -6.81 -21.80 16.66
C ILE A 398 -5.70 -21.25 17.58
N PRO A 399 -5.35 -21.99 18.65
CA PRO A 399 -4.27 -21.60 19.55
C PRO A 399 -2.87 -21.98 19.03
N HIS A 400 -2.77 -23.00 18.16
CA HIS A 400 -1.51 -23.53 17.64
C HIS A 400 -1.62 -23.86 16.16
N ASN A 401 -0.49 -23.75 15.47
CA ASN A 401 -0.37 -24.12 14.07
C ASN A 401 -0.24 -25.63 13.90
N TYR A 402 -0.86 -26.21 12.86
CA TYR A 402 -0.80 -27.64 12.59
C TYR A 402 -1.05 -27.97 11.12
N TYR A 403 -0.70 -29.18 10.70
CA TYR A 403 -1.11 -29.74 9.42
C TYR A 403 -2.31 -30.66 9.61
N ASP A 404 -3.32 -30.55 8.74
CA ASP A 404 -4.44 -31.49 8.71
C ASP A 404 -4.09 -32.77 7.95
N GLU A 405 -5.04 -33.72 7.90
CA GLU A 405 -4.92 -34.98 7.20
C GLU A 405 -4.75 -34.84 5.68
N ASN A 406 -5.11 -33.70 5.11
CA ASN A 406 -4.96 -33.38 3.69
C ASN A 406 -3.62 -32.67 3.38
N GLY A 407 -2.78 -32.49 4.39
CA GLY A 407 -1.51 -31.77 4.26
C GLY A 407 -1.68 -30.25 4.12
N ILE A 408 -2.84 -29.70 4.51
CA ILE A 408 -3.09 -28.26 4.52
C ILE A 408 -2.56 -27.71 5.86
N TYR A 409 -1.78 -26.63 5.79
CA TYR A 409 -1.24 -25.97 6.97
C TYR A 409 -2.24 -24.96 7.53
N HIS A 410 -2.69 -25.19 8.77
CA HIS A 410 -3.53 -24.26 9.52
C HIS A 410 -2.64 -23.35 10.35
N CYS A 411 -2.67 -22.05 10.04
CA CYS A 411 -1.81 -21.04 10.63
C CYS A 411 -2.63 -20.05 11.46
N ASN A 412 -2.22 -19.79 12.69
CA ASN A 412 -2.81 -18.74 13.51
C ASN A 412 -2.53 -17.36 12.91
N LEU A 413 -3.55 -16.50 12.85
CA LEU A 413 -3.43 -15.14 12.28
C LEU A 413 -2.35 -14.30 12.99
N THR A 414 -2.29 -14.34 14.32
CA THR A 414 -1.30 -13.60 15.10
C THR A 414 0.12 -14.03 14.75
N ASP A 415 0.37 -15.34 14.68
CA ASP A 415 1.68 -15.89 14.32
C ASP A 415 2.08 -15.50 12.89
N PHE A 416 1.11 -15.52 11.95
CA PHE A 416 1.33 -15.03 10.59
C PHE A 416 1.72 -13.54 10.58
N LEU A 417 0.95 -12.69 11.26
CA LEU A 417 1.16 -11.24 11.27
C LEU A 417 2.41 -10.81 12.04
N LEU A 418 2.82 -11.56 13.08
CA LEU A 418 4.05 -11.32 13.83
C LEU A 418 5.29 -11.96 13.18
N GLU A 419 5.13 -12.57 11.99
CA GLU A 419 6.21 -13.23 11.25
C GLU A 419 6.90 -14.35 12.04
N ARG A 420 6.16 -15.05 12.92
CA ARG A 420 6.65 -16.21 13.67
C ARG A 420 6.70 -17.47 12.83
N VAL A 421 6.04 -17.45 11.68
CA VAL A 421 5.90 -18.57 10.73
C VAL A 421 6.37 -18.12 9.36
N ASP A 422 7.25 -18.91 8.76
CA ASP A 422 7.56 -18.77 7.34
C ASP A 422 6.50 -19.49 6.51
N ILE A 423 5.84 -18.75 5.64
CA ILE A 423 4.82 -19.29 4.75
C ILE A 423 5.38 -19.80 3.41
N LEU A 424 6.63 -19.47 3.07
CA LEU A 424 7.28 -19.84 1.79
C LEU A 424 7.87 -21.27 1.78
#